data_3037db4b38724f05669ff7f9025a813c
#
_entry.id   3037db4b38724f05669ff7f9025a813c
#
_cell.length_a   1.000
_cell.length_b   1.000
_cell.length_c   1.000
_cell.angle_alpha   90.00
_cell.angle_beta   90.00
_cell.angle_gamma   90.00
#
_symmetry.space_group_name_H-M   'P 1'
#
loop_
_entity.id
_entity.type
_entity.pdbx_description
1 polymer ?
#
loop_
_entity_poly.entity_id
_entity_poly.type
_entity_poly.pdbx_seq_one_letter_code
_entity_poly.pdbx_strand_id
1 'polypeptide(L)'
;MTKNVKIVTLGCPKNEVDSEVMGNGIQRAGFNIVENAEEADVIIINTCGFIEEARENSIEAILDAADIKKNGHASELLVAGCMSQRYESELRKELPEVDAFFGVEDFRNILTHLGGTEAAHFARPGRRLLNETKYYAYLKIAEGCDNECSFCAIPSMRGLQKSRSVESLVEETEKLLSKGVKEIILISQDLTTYGWDLKSNGDGNVRIHDLVREISGVKGVGWVRLMYVHPAHLTKELRNVIKEEEKVCNYIDMPIQHIADRILKSMKRGSDGNTIKRLIEDLRNRDDEVALRTSLIVGYPGETDEEFQQLYDFVSETEFDRLGVFTYSHEENTTAGFMQDDVPKAVKIERMDGIMLLQQEISQRKNRMMLNGTFNVLIDEYKNKSGVSIGRTFKDAPEIDNIVVVDEKIDPGRFVDVQITSTDVYEVRGVLA
;
A
#
# COMPACT_ATOMS: atom_id res chain seq x y z
N MET A 1 -8.04 -34.79 12.76
CA MET A 1 -7.85 -33.50 13.47
C MET A 1 -7.84 -32.41 12.42
N THR A 2 -8.40 -31.25 12.73
CA THR A 2 -8.38 -30.08 11.85
C THR A 2 -6.95 -29.55 11.82
N LYS A 3 -6.36 -29.36 10.63
CA LYS A 3 -5.00 -28.82 10.50
C LYS A 3 -5.00 -27.32 10.83
N ASN A 4 -3.95 -26.89 11.49
CA ASN A 4 -3.66 -25.48 11.77
C ASN A 4 -2.80 -24.89 10.65
N VAL A 5 -3.14 -23.70 10.18
CA VAL A 5 -2.43 -23.00 9.10
C VAL A 5 -1.98 -21.64 9.60
N LYS A 6 -0.68 -21.34 9.46
CA LYS A 6 -0.14 -19.98 9.63
C LYS A 6 0.07 -19.35 8.27
N ILE A 7 -0.37 -18.11 8.13
CA ILE A 7 -0.05 -17.25 6.97
C ILE A 7 0.89 -16.16 7.45
N VAL A 8 2.06 -16.07 6.84
CA VAL A 8 3.02 -14.97 7.01
C VAL A 8 2.91 -14.08 5.79
N THR A 9 2.60 -12.80 6.00
CA THR A 9 2.40 -11.84 4.93
C THR A 9 3.54 -10.84 4.88
N LEU A 10 4.15 -10.70 3.72
CA LEU A 10 5.24 -9.77 3.47
C LEU A 10 4.88 -8.76 2.38
N GLY A 11 5.47 -7.59 2.45
CA GLY A 11 5.39 -6.57 1.42
C GLY A 11 4.25 -5.56 1.60
N CYS A 12 3.43 -5.37 0.59
CA CYS A 12 2.53 -4.23 0.46
C CYS A 12 1.07 -4.54 0.88
N PRO A 13 0.22 -3.50 1.04
CA PRO A 13 -1.21 -3.67 1.35
C PRO A 13 -1.98 -4.59 0.39
N LYS A 14 -1.52 -4.76 -0.87
CA LYS A 14 -2.15 -5.71 -1.81
C LYS A 14 -1.93 -7.15 -1.35
N ASN A 15 -0.72 -7.47 -0.84
CA ASN A 15 -0.43 -8.78 -0.27
C ASN A 15 -1.22 -9.04 1.03
N GLU A 16 -1.46 -7.99 1.83
CA GLU A 16 -2.33 -8.10 3.01
C GLU A 16 -3.73 -8.53 2.61
N VAL A 17 -4.34 -7.83 1.65
CA VAL A 17 -5.66 -8.21 1.11
C VAL A 17 -5.66 -9.62 0.53
N ASP A 18 -4.59 -10.02 -0.18
CA ASP A 18 -4.45 -11.36 -0.75
C ASP A 18 -4.41 -12.43 0.36
N SER A 19 -3.68 -12.18 1.44
CA SER A 19 -3.63 -13.09 2.60
C SER A 19 -4.97 -13.20 3.33
N GLU A 20 -5.72 -12.10 3.47
CA GLU A 20 -7.04 -12.11 4.09
C GLU A 20 -8.07 -12.90 3.25
N VAL A 21 -7.99 -12.79 1.91
CA VAL A 21 -8.81 -13.59 0.99
C VAL A 21 -8.45 -15.08 1.11
N MET A 22 -7.15 -15.39 1.12
CA MET A 22 -6.62 -16.74 1.32
C MET A 22 -7.06 -17.33 2.65
N GLY A 23 -6.88 -16.58 3.75
CA GLY A 23 -7.27 -16.98 5.10
C GLY A 23 -8.76 -17.28 5.24
N ASN A 24 -9.61 -16.45 4.63
CA ASN A 24 -11.06 -16.75 4.61
C ASN A 24 -11.37 -18.05 3.84
N GLY A 25 -10.69 -18.31 2.73
CA GLY A 25 -10.84 -19.55 1.97
C GLY A 25 -10.43 -20.78 2.79
N ILE A 26 -9.25 -20.70 3.45
CA ILE A 26 -8.68 -21.74 4.31
C ILE A 26 -9.63 -22.04 5.49
N GLN A 27 -10.12 -21.01 6.20
CA GLN A 27 -11.03 -21.19 7.32
C GLN A 27 -12.36 -21.84 6.88
N ARG A 28 -12.90 -21.44 5.75
CA ARG A 28 -14.13 -22.05 5.19
C ARG A 28 -13.94 -23.47 4.68
N ALA A 29 -12.69 -23.82 4.34
CA ALA A 29 -12.29 -25.19 4.01
C ALA A 29 -12.23 -26.11 5.24
N GLY A 30 -12.43 -25.57 6.44
CA GLY A 30 -12.42 -26.34 7.69
C GLY A 30 -11.03 -26.39 8.36
N PHE A 31 -10.08 -25.57 7.95
CA PHE A 31 -8.79 -25.40 8.62
C PHE A 31 -8.85 -24.29 9.68
N ASN A 32 -7.98 -24.36 10.69
CA ASN A 32 -7.82 -23.29 11.67
C ASN A 32 -6.70 -22.36 11.21
N ILE A 33 -6.91 -21.04 11.34
CA ILE A 33 -5.84 -20.06 11.20
C ILE A 33 -5.25 -19.80 12.59
N VAL A 34 -3.92 -19.91 12.71
CA VAL A 34 -3.17 -19.69 13.97
C VAL A 34 -2.21 -18.53 13.82
N GLU A 35 -1.94 -17.85 14.94
CA GLU A 35 -1.01 -16.73 14.97
C GLU A 35 0.44 -17.15 15.13
N ASN A 36 0.71 -18.22 15.86
CA ASN A 36 2.04 -18.72 16.11
C ASN A 36 2.41 -19.80 15.07
N ALA A 37 3.52 -19.62 14.35
CA ALA A 37 4.01 -20.57 13.37
C ALA A 37 4.43 -21.93 14.00
N GLU A 38 4.83 -21.94 15.27
CA GLU A 38 5.19 -23.18 16.00
C GLU A 38 3.97 -24.09 16.26
N GLU A 39 2.74 -23.55 16.19
CA GLU A 39 1.48 -24.29 16.37
C GLU A 39 0.90 -24.77 15.03
N ALA A 40 1.52 -24.39 13.91
CA ALA A 40 1.00 -24.67 12.58
C ALA A 40 1.39 -26.07 12.08
N ASP A 41 0.43 -26.75 11.44
CA ASP A 41 0.70 -27.94 10.63
C ASP A 41 1.16 -27.57 9.22
N VAL A 42 0.73 -26.39 8.73
CA VAL A 42 1.10 -25.81 7.44
C VAL A 42 1.49 -24.36 7.61
N ILE A 43 2.62 -23.96 7.05
CA ILE A 43 3.06 -22.55 7.01
C ILE A 43 2.97 -22.06 5.56
N ILE A 44 2.34 -20.92 5.32
CA ILE A 44 2.22 -20.28 4.01
C ILE A 44 2.91 -18.93 4.08
N ILE A 45 3.93 -18.71 3.25
CA ILE A 45 4.63 -17.41 3.14
C ILE A 45 4.10 -16.69 1.90
N ASN A 46 3.36 -15.60 2.09
CA ASN A 46 2.93 -14.71 1.00
C ASN A 46 4.00 -13.65 0.77
N THR A 47 4.80 -13.84 -0.28
CA THR A 47 6.06 -13.16 -0.55
C THR A 47 5.92 -11.88 -1.36
N CYS A 48 6.88 -10.95 -1.17
CA CYS A 48 7.09 -9.80 -2.01
C CYS A 48 8.30 -10.01 -2.95
N GLY A 49 8.15 -9.65 -4.22
CA GLY A 49 9.21 -9.81 -5.24
C GLY A 49 9.52 -8.50 -5.98
N PHE A 50 9.15 -7.33 -5.39
CA PHE A 50 9.16 -6.06 -6.11
C PHE A 50 10.54 -5.43 -6.20
N ILE A 51 11.28 -5.34 -5.09
CA ILE A 51 12.64 -4.80 -5.00
C ILE A 51 13.55 -5.77 -4.26
N GLU A 52 14.88 -5.58 -4.39
CA GLU A 52 15.90 -6.45 -3.82
C GLU A 52 15.69 -6.69 -2.31
N GLU A 53 15.57 -5.63 -1.52
CA GLU A 53 15.36 -5.72 -0.06
C GLU A 53 14.10 -6.55 0.30
N ALA A 54 13.00 -6.38 -0.44
CA ALA A 54 11.78 -7.14 -0.20
C ALA A 54 11.94 -8.62 -0.59
N ARG A 55 12.81 -8.94 -1.55
CA ARG A 55 13.16 -10.34 -1.87
C ARG A 55 14.02 -10.96 -0.77
N GLU A 56 15.01 -10.23 -0.27
CA GLU A 56 15.85 -10.66 0.86
C GLU A 56 15.00 -11.00 2.07
N ASN A 57 14.10 -10.10 2.48
CA ASN A 57 13.16 -10.32 3.58
C ASN A 57 12.24 -11.54 3.32
N SER A 58 11.85 -11.76 2.06
CA SER A 58 11.02 -12.91 1.71
C SER A 58 11.80 -14.23 1.81
N ILE A 59 13.06 -14.24 1.39
CA ILE A 59 13.94 -15.42 1.51
C ILE A 59 14.20 -15.72 2.98
N GLU A 60 14.53 -14.71 3.80
CA GLU A 60 14.75 -14.88 5.24
C GLU A 60 13.53 -15.52 5.91
N ALA A 61 12.31 -14.99 5.65
CA ALA A 61 11.09 -15.56 6.22
C ALA A 61 10.83 -17.01 5.76
N ILE A 62 11.21 -17.38 4.53
CA ILE A 62 11.10 -18.77 4.05
C ILE A 62 12.08 -19.67 4.80
N LEU A 63 13.33 -19.23 4.99
CA LEU A 63 14.35 -20.00 5.72
C LEU A 63 13.97 -20.19 7.19
N ASP A 64 13.47 -19.15 7.86
CA ASP A 64 12.95 -19.23 9.22
C ASP A 64 11.81 -20.26 9.33
N ALA A 65 10.87 -20.22 8.37
CA ALA A 65 9.76 -21.17 8.32
C ALA A 65 10.23 -22.61 8.02
N ALA A 66 11.28 -22.78 7.21
CA ALA A 66 11.90 -24.06 6.94
C ALA A 66 12.55 -24.66 8.20
N ASP A 67 13.19 -23.83 9.03
CA ASP A 67 13.75 -24.24 10.31
C ASP A 67 12.64 -24.64 11.31
N ILE A 68 11.52 -23.91 11.35
CA ILE A 68 10.33 -24.29 12.14
C ILE A 68 9.77 -25.63 11.66
N LYS A 69 9.63 -25.84 10.34
CA LYS A 69 9.19 -27.11 9.76
C LYS A 69 10.11 -28.26 10.15
N LYS A 70 11.43 -28.06 10.09
CA LYS A 70 12.42 -29.08 10.40
C LYS A 70 12.44 -29.50 11.88
N ASN A 71 12.20 -28.52 12.78
CA ASN A 71 12.37 -28.71 14.23
C ASN A 71 11.03 -28.77 14.99
N GLY A 72 9.89 -28.51 14.32
CA GLY A 72 8.56 -28.35 14.93
C GLY A 72 7.51 -29.33 14.42
N HIS A 73 6.26 -28.88 14.46
CA HIS A 73 5.09 -29.68 14.06
C HIS A 73 4.70 -29.48 12.59
N ALA A 74 5.16 -28.40 11.94
CA ALA A 74 4.79 -28.10 10.58
C ALA A 74 5.21 -29.21 9.62
N SER A 75 4.25 -29.79 8.91
CA SER A 75 4.47 -30.84 7.92
C SER A 75 4.66 -30.29 6.51
N GLU A 76 4.19 -29.07 6.26
CA GLU A 76 4.21 -28.43 4.94
C GLU A 76 4.61 -26.96 5.02
N LEU A 77 5.47 -26.53 4.09
CA LEU A 77 5.86 -25.14 3.86
C LEU A 77 5.49 -24.77 2.43
N LEU A 78 4.59 -23.80 2.29
CA LEU A 78 4.09 -23.30 1.01
C LEU A 78 4.55 -21.88 0.79
N VAL A 79 4.94 -21.53 -0.43
CA VAL A 79 5.34 -20.18 -0.81
C VAL A 79 4.40 -19.65 -1.89
N ALA A 80 3.87 -18.44 -1.70
CA ALA A 80 2.95 -17.79 -2.62
C ALA A 80 3.34 -16.33 -2.88
N GLY A 81 2.68 -15.68 -3.81
CA GLY A 81 2.79 -14.24 -4.02
C GLY A 81 3.76 -13.81 -5.11
N CYS A 82 4.19 -12.54 -5.04
CA CYS A 82 4.91 -11.89 -6.14
C CYS A 82 6.28 -12.49 -6.44
N MET A 83 7.05 -12.88 -5.41
CA MET A 83 8.36 -13.49 -5.61
C MET A 83 8.23 -14.88 -6.22
N SER A 84 7.30 -15.68 -5.71
CA SER A 84 6.98 -16.99 -6.28
C SER A 84 6.53 -16.89 -7.75
N GLN A 85 5.65 -15.93 -8.07
CA GLN A 85 5.21 -15.70 -9.45
C GLN A 85 6.36 -15.37 -10.40
N ARG A 86 7.37 -14.64 -9.91
CA ARG A 86 8.47 -14.13 -10.73
C ARG A 86 9.63 -15.11 -10.90
N TYR A 87 9.94 -15.87 -9.86
CA TYR A 87 11.16 -16.67 -9.74
C TYR A 87 10.92 -18.14 -9.39
N GLU A 88 9.73 -18.69 -9.68
CA GLU A 88 9.38 -20.06 -9.29
C GLU A 88 10.43 -21.10 -9.68
N SER A 89 10.96 -21.02 -10.90
CA SER A 89 11.91 -22.00 -11.43
C SER A 89 13.27 -21.99 -10.70
N GLU A 90 13.71 -20.82 -10.27
CA GLU A 90 14.93 -20.61 -9.49
C GLU A 90 14.71 -21.02 -8.03
N LEU A 91 13.62 -20.56 -7.44
CA LEU A 91 13.28 -20.86 -6.04
C LEU A 91 13.12 -22.36 -5.78
N ARG A 92 12.53 -23.10 -6.73
CA ARG A 92 12.40 -24.56 -6.61
C ARG A 92 13.74 -25.29 -6.55
N LYS A 93 14.81 -24.72 -7.11
CA LYS A 93 16.15 -25.31 -7.10
C LYS A 93 16.91 -24.94 -5.84
N GLU A 94 16.77 -23.68 -5.42
CA GLU A 94 17.54 -23.09 -4.31
C GLU A 94 16.91 -23.36 -2.94
N LEU A 95 15.59 -23.61 -2.89
CA LEU A 95 14.82 -23.80 -1.66
C LEU A 95 14.09 -25.17 -1.69
N PRO A 96 14.82 -26.29 -1.62
CA PRO A 96 14.23 -27.64 -1.65
C PRO A 96 13.36 -27.96 -0.42
N GLU A 97 13.43 -27.15 0.65
CA GLU A 97 12.62 -27.28 1.86
C GLU A 97 11.14 -26.89 1.64
N VAL A 98 10.86 -26.12 0.58
CA VAL A 98 9.52 -25.68 0.22
C VAL A 98 8.78 -26.78 -0.54
N ASP A 99 7.61 -27.18 -0.05
CA ASP A 99 6.82 -28.27 -0.64
C ASP A 99 6.07 -27.85 -1.91
N ALA A 100 5.56 -26.60 -1.95
CA ALA A 100 4.90 -26.09 -3.16
C ALA A 100 5.01 -24.57 -3.28
N PHE A 101 5.02 -24.11 -4.55
CA PHE A 101 5.04 -22.70 -4.93
C PHE A 101 3.77 -22.34 -5.69
N PHE A 102 3.21 -21.16 -5.39
CA PHE A 102 1.98 -20.64 -5.97
C PHE A 102 2.19 -19.18 -6.42
N GLY A 103 1.60 -18.80 -7.54
CA GLY A 103 1.63 -17.44 -8.04
C GLY A 103 0.73 -16.49 -7.27
N VAL A 104 0.64 -15.26 -7.77
CA VAL A 104 -0.33 -14.26 -7.31
C VAL A 104 -1.74 -14.73 -7.68
N GLU A 105 -2.72 -14.59 -6.76
CA GLU A 105 -4.11 -15.02 -6.94
C GLU A 105 -4.34 -16.55 -7.11
N ASP A 106 -3.33 -17.38 -6.90
CA ASP A 106 -3.46 -18.85 -6.95
C ASP A 106 -4.19 -19.47 -5.74
N PHE A 107 -5.05 -18.68 -5.09
CA PHE A 107 -5.75 -19.10 -3.86
C PHE A 107 -6.51 -20.41 -4.02
N ARG A 108 -7.09 -20.67 -5.20
CA ARG A 108 -7.83 -21.92 -5.48
C ARG A 108 -6.89 -23.13 -5.49
N ASN A 109 -5.71 -22.98 -6.09
CA ASN A 109 -4.71 -24.04 -6.17
C ASN A 109 -4.13 -24.34 -4.78
N ILE A 110 -3.92 -23.31 -3.94
CA ILE A 110 -3.53 -23.50 -2.54
C ILE A 110 -4.59 -24.32 -1.78
N LEU A 111 -5.88 -23.95 -1.88
CA LEU A 111 -6.98 -24.68 -1.24
C LEU A 111 -7.10 -26.11 -1.75
N THR A 112 -6.92 -26.35 -3.04
CA THR A 112 -6.92 -27.67 -3.64
C THR A 112 -5.75 -28.51 -3.12
N HIS A 113 -4.56 -27.92 -3.02
CA HIS A 113 -3.37 -28.57 -2.47
C HIS A 113 -3.57 -29.03 -1.01
N LEU A 114 -4.22 -28.20 -0.21
CA LEU A 114 -4.57 -28.52 1.18
C LEU A 114 -5.69 -29.58 1.32
N GLY A 115 -6.25 -30.05 0.20
CA GLY A 115 -7.32 -31.08 0.18
C GLY A 115 -8.75 -30.53 0.19
N GLY A 116 -8.90 -29.23 0.00
CA GLY A 116 -10.19 -28.52 0.04
C GLY A 116 -10.85 -28.37 -1.33
N THR A 117 -11.17 -29.45 -2.04
CA THR A 117 -11.72 -29.39 -3.42
C THR A 117 -13.05 -28.63 -3.54
N GLU A 118 -13.94 -28.73 -2.57
CA GLU A 118 -15.20 -27.95 -2.53
C GLU A 118 -14.97 -26.49 -2.07
N ALA A 119 -13.93 -26.27 -1.28
CA ALA A 119 -13.61 -24.98 -0.68
C ALA A 119 -12.96 -23.97 -1.64
N ALA A 120 -12.44 -24.44 -2.78
CA ALA A 120 -11.83 -23.57 -3.81
C ALA A 120 -12.80 -22.46 -4.32
N HIS A 121 -14.11 -22.64 -4.14
CA HIS A 121 -15.11 -21.62 -4.43
C HIS A 121 -15.18 -20.47 -3.41
N PHE A 122 -14.58 -20.63 -2.23
CA PHE A 122 -14.65 -19.64 -1.15
C PHE A 122 -13.56 -18.57 -1.22
N ALA A 123 -12.44 -18.85 -1.88
CA ALA A 123 -11.39 -17.85 -2.14
C ALA A 123 -11.82 -16.93 -3.29
N ARG A 124 -12.55 -15.88 -2.96
CA ARG A 124 -13.04 -14.88 -3.91
C ARG A 124 -12.78 -13.48 -3.37
N PRO A 125 -12.42 -12.51 -4.21
CA PRO A 125 -12.45 -11.11 -3.85
C PRO A 125 -13.79 -10.75 -3.16
N GLY A 126 -13.74 -9.89 -2.16
CA GLY A 126 -14.95 -9.52 -1.39
C GLY A 126 -15.31 -10.45 -0.22
N ARG A 127 -14.51 -11.49 0.03
CA ARG A 127 -14.64 -12.36 1.20
C ARG A 127 -13.28 -12.47 1.88
N ARG A 128 -13.11 -11.75 2.98
CA ARG A 128 -11.83 -11.58 3.68
C ARG A 128 -11.94 -11.98 5.15
N LEU A 129 -10.89 -12.59 5.67
CA LEU A 129 -10.67 -12.77 7.08
C LEU A 129 -9.85 -11.58 7.57
N LEU A 130 -10.43 -10.73 8.40
CA LEU A 130 -9.67 -9.70 9.12
C LEU A 130 -9.13 -10.36 10.39
N ASN A 131 -7.82 -10.52 10.48
CA ASN A 131 -7.17 -11.20 11.61
C ASN A 131 -7.12 -10.32 12.87
N GLU A 132 -7.11 -8.99 12.69
CA GLU A 132 -7.06 -8.01 13.78
C GLU A 132 -8.25 -7.07 13.71
N THR A 133 -8.63 -6.50 14.85
CA THR A 133 -9.66 -5.46 14.90
C THR A 133 -9.02 -4.14 14.47
N LYS A 134 -8.78 -3.97 13.17
CA LYS A 134 -8.37 -2.69 12.59
C LYS A 134 -9.62 -1.87 12.28
N TYR A 135 -9.55 -0.56 12.50
CA TYR A 135 -10.64 0.37 12.17
C TYR A 135 -10.49 0.98 10.78
N TYR A 136 -9.48 0.57 10.02
CA TYR A 136 -9.31 0.82 8.60
C TYR A 136 -9.19 -0.52 7.85
N ALA A 137 -9.48 -0.49 6.55
CA ALA A 137 -9.25 -1.64 5.68
C ALA A 137 -8.85 -1.18 4.28
N TYR A 138 -7.88 -1.88 3.70
CA TYR A 138 -7.54 -1.69 2.31
C TYR A 138 -8.59 -2.35 1.42
N LEU A 139 -9.10 -1.63 0.43
CA LEU A 139 -10.02 -2.16 -0.59
C LEU A 139 -9.29 -2.22 -1.92
N LYS A 140 -8.90 -3.44 -2.34
CA LYS A 140 -8.24 -3.67 -3.62
C LYS A 140 -9.27 -3.59 -4.75
N ILE A 141 -9.24 -2.45 -5.49
CA ILE A 141 -10.25 -2.13 -6.52
C ILE A 141 -9.90 -2.69 -7.90
N ALA A 142 -8.62 -2.94 -8.15
CA ALA A 142 -8.12 -3.55 -9.37
C ALA A 142 -6.84 -4.35 -9.08
N GLU A 143 -6.48 -5.25 -9.98
CA GLU A 143 -5.22 -6.01 -10.00
C GLU A 143 -4.49 -5.73 -11.31
N GLY A 144 -3.14 -5.74 -11.28
CA GLY A 144 -2.32 -5.49 -12.46
C GLY A 144 -2.21 -4.01 -12.85
N CYS A 145 -1.39 -3.71 -13.87
CA CYS A 145 -1.12 -2.35 -14.32
C CYS A 145 -0.72 -2.31 -15.79
N ASP A 146 -1.30 -1.39 -16.53
CA ASP A 146 -1.01 -1.18 -17.97
C ASP A 146 0.08 -0.13 -18.21
N ASN A 147 0.60 0.51 -17.15
CA ASN A 147 1.70 1.46 -17.27
C ASN A 147 3.02 0.75 -17.60
N GLU A 148 3.76 1.32 -18.55
CA GLU A 148 5.05 0.80 -19.02
C GLU A 148 6.25 1.45 -18.31
N CYS A 149 6.13 1.79 -17.01
CA CYS A 149 7.23 2.39 -16.26
C CYS A 149 8.49 1.53 -16.36
N SER A 150 9.60 2.11 -16.82
CA SER A 150 10.80 1.36 -17.24
C SER A 150 11.49 0.58 -16.10
N PHE A 151 11.29 0.98 -14.87
CA PHE A 151 11.88 0.39 -13.67
C PHE A 151 10.97 -0.65 -12.99
N CYS A 152 9.72 -0.81 -13.47
CA CYS A 152 8.68 -1.52 -12.74
C CYS A 152 8.47 -2.94 -13.27
N ALA A 153 8.55 -3.93 -12.39
CA ALA A 153 8.30 -5.33 -12.72
C ALA A 153 6.84 -5.78 -12.46
N ILE A 154 5.95 -4.88 -12.04
CA ILE A 154 4.55 -5.22 -11.70
C ILE A 154 3.80 -5.94 -12.84
N PRO A 155 3.85 -5.47 -14.11
CA PRO A 155 3.12 -6.17 -15.18
C PRO A 155 3.53 -7.63 -15.36
N SER A 156 4.81 -7.98 -15.11
CA SER A 156 5.29 -9.36 -15.19
C SER A 156 4.84 -10.24 -14.01
N MET A 157 4.49 -9.65 -12.87
CA MET A 157 4.07 -10.38 -11.67
C MET A 157 2.54 -10.42 -11.53
N ARG A 158 1.86 -9.29 -11.78
CA ARG A 158 0.43 -9.13 -11.50
C ARG A 158 -0.42 -8.94 -12.77
N GLY A 159 0.22 -8.98 -13.94
CA GLY A 159 -0.45 -8.86 -15.24
C GLY A 159 -0.95 -7.47 -15.56
N LEU A 160 -1.78 -7.41 -16.61
CA LEU A 160 -2.47 -6.20 -17.03
C LEU A 160 -3.62 -5.87 -16.08
N GLN A 161 -4.05 -4.61 -16.08
CA GLN A 161 -5.10 -4.14 -15.19
C GLN A 161 -6.41 -4.89 -15.41
N LYS A 162 -7.02 -5.28 -14.27
CA LYS A 162 -8.35 -5.87 -14.19
C LYS A 162 -9.11 -5.21 -13.04
N SER A 163 -10.00 -4.30 -13.38
CA SER A 163 -10.86 -3.60 -12.44
C SER A 163 -11.98 -4.51 -11.93
N ARG A 164 -12.32 -4.39 -10.67
CA ARG A 164 -13.48 -5.07 -10.08
C ARG A 164 -14.74 -4.24 -10.33
N SER A 165 -15.90 -4.89 -10.38
CA SER A 165 -17.17 -4.18 -10.55
C SER A 165 -17.52 -3.34 -9.30
N VAL A 166 -18.23 -2.23 -9.51
CA VAL A 166 -18.67 -1.33 -8.43
C VAL A 166 -19.50 -2.07 -7.40
N GLU A 167 -20.43 -2.93 -7.85
CA GLU A 167 -21.31 -3.71 -6.97
C GLU A 167 -20.50 -4.62 -6.04
N SER A 168 -19.47 -5.29 -6.58
CA SER A 168 -18.57 -6.14 -5.77
C SER A 168 -17.80 -5.34 -4.72
N LEU A 169 -17.40 -4.12 -5.04
CA LEU A 169 -16.65 -3.24 -4.14
C LEU A 169 -17.55 -2.63 -3.06
N VAL A 170 -18.77 -2.25 -3.40
CA VAL A 170 -19.79 -1.78 -2.45
C VAL A 170 -20.17 -2.91 -1.48
N GLU A 171 -20.43 -4.13 -1.99
CA GLU A 171 -20.74 -5.30 -1.14
C GLU A 171 -19.60 -5.62 -0.16
N GLU A 172 -18.34 -5.53 -0.61
CA GLU A 172 -17.18 -5.73 0.27
C GLU A 172 -17.07 -4.62 1.30
N THR A 173 -17.28 -3.36 0.91
CA THR A 173 -17.29 -2.21 1.82
C THR A 173 -18.33 -2.40 2.93
N GLU A 174 -19.55 -2.77 2.61
CA GLU A 174 -20.61 -3.05 3.60
C GLU A 174 -20.19 -4.14 4.60
N LYS A 175 -19.56 -5.21 4.12
CA LYS A 175 -19.04 -6.28 4.97
C LYS A 175 -17.93 -5.81 5.90
N LEU A 176 -16.99 -4.99 5.41
CA LEU A 176 -15.91 -4.41 6.21
C LEU A 176 -16.48 -3.51 7.31
N LEU A 177 -17.44 -2.64 6.97
CA LEU A 177 -18.11 -1.76 7.92
C LEU A 177 -18.88 -2.55 8.98
N SER A 178 -19.52 -3.67 8.61
CA SER A 178 -20.21 -4.55 9.56
C SER A 178 -19.29 -5.19 10.59
N LYS A 179 -17.98 -5.24 10.32
CA LYS A 179 -16.92 -5.70 11.23
C LYS A 179 -16.28 -4.58 12.06
N GLY A 180 -16.78 -3.34 11.94
CA GLY A 180 -16.31 -2.19 12.73
C GLY A 180 -15.33 -1.27 12.01
N VAL A 181 -14.94 -1.56 10.78
CA VAL A 181 -14.09 -0.67 9.96
C VAL A 181 -14.74 0.70 9.83
N LYS A 182 -13.95 1.76 9.85
CA LYS A 182 -14.35 3.18 9.75
C LYS A 182 -13.74 3.88 8.55
N GLU A 183 -12.55 3.50 8.17
CA GLU A 183 -11.84 4.05 7.01
C GLU A 183 -11.66 2.99 5.93
N ILE A 184 -12.05 3.31 4.69
CA ILE A 184 -11.83 2.48 3.50
C ILE A 184 -10.71 3.11 2.68
N ILE A 185 -9.62 2.36 2.50
CA ILE A 185 -8.45 2.80 1.75
C ILE A 185 -8.44 2.11 0.40
N LEU A 186 -8.72 2.86 -0.66
CA LEU A 186 -8.73 2.34 -2.02
C LEU A 186 -7.31 2.13 -2.50
N ILE A 187 -7.01 0.92 -2.95
CA ILE A 187 -5.69 0.53 -3.46
C ILE A 187 -5.78 -0.21 -4.79
N SER A 188 -4.81 0.06 -5.66
CA SER A 188 -4.43 -0.72 -6.84
C SER A 188 -2.96 -0.41 -7.18
N GLN A 189 -2.46 -0.84 -8.33
CA GLN A 189 -1.12 -0.46 -8.78
C GLN A 189 -1.10 0.96 -9.36
N ASP A 190 -2.16 1.33 -10.09
CA ASP A 190 -2.49 2.70 -10.46
C ASP A 190 -3.99 2.90 -10.23
N LEU A 191 -4.33 3.68 -9.19
CA LEU A 191 -5.72 3.92 -8.82
C LEU A 191 -6.49 4.67 -9.89
N THR A 192 -5.82 5.58 -10.60
CA THR A 192 -6.44 6.54 -11.51
C THR A 192 -6.95 5.91 -12.80
N THR A 193 -6.46 4.73 -13.15
CA THR A 193 -6.90 3.98 -14.35
C THR A 193 -8.07 3.02 -14.09
N TYR A 194 -8.61 2.99 -12.86
CA TYR A 194 -9.78 2.16 -12.56
C TYR A 194 -10.91 2.38 -13.56
N GLY A 195 -11.47 1.27 -14.05
CA GLY A 195 -12.58 1.25 -14.98
C GLY A 195 -12.22 1.49 -16.44
N TRP A 196 -10.93 1.68 -16.80
CA TRP A 196 -10.53 1.82 -18.20
C TRP A 196 -10.73 0.52 -18.99
N ASP A 197 -10.57 -0.61 -18.34
CA ASP A 197 -10.77 -1.96 -18.87
C ASP A 197 -12.24 -2.44 -18.81
N LEU A 198 -13.10 -1.78 -18.03
CA LEU A 198 -14.52 -2.14 -17.92
C LEU A 198 -15.27 -1.65 -19.17
N LYS A 199 -15.81 -2.59 -19.92
CA LYS A 199 -16.66 -2.26 -21.07
C LYS A 199 -18.03 -1.76 -20.57
N SER A 200 -18.46 -0.62 -21.06
CA SER A 200 -19.78 -0.09 -20.78
C SER A 200 -20.87 -1.01 -21.39
N ASN A 201 -21.69 -1.58 -20.56
CA ASN A 201 -22.93 -2.27 -20.98
C ASN A 201 -24.10 -1.26 -21.12
N GLY A 202 -23.84 -0.08 -21.70
CA GLY A 202 -24.90 0.89 -22.04
C GLY A 202 -24.98 2.15 -21.14
N ASP A 203 -24.43 2.16 -19.92
CA ASP A 203 -24.57 3.25 -18.95
C ASP A 203 -23.33 4.15 -18.75
N GLY A 204 -22.49 4.25 -19.78
CA GLY A 204 -21.24 5.04 -19.69
C GLY A 204 -20.07 4.26 -19.09
N ASN A 205 -18.87 4.75 -19.31
CA ASN A 205 -17.66 4.16 -18.75
C ASN A 205 -17.51 4.57 -17.28
N VAL A 206 -17.69 3.65 -16.34
CA VAL A 206 -17.40 3.89 -14.92
C VAL A 206 -15.93 4.27 -14.75
N ARG A 207 -15.64 5.28 -13.95
CA ARG A 207 -14.31 5.77 -13.64
C ARG A 207 -14.08 5.83 -12.13
N ILE A 208 -12.85 6.05 -11.74
CA ILE A 208 -12.47 6.11 -10.33
C ILE A 208 -13.29 7.14 -9.53
N HIS A 209 -13.61 8.29 -10.10
CA HIS A 209 -14.40 9.31 -9.42
C HIS A 209 -15.86 8.87 -9.15
N ASP A 210 -16.44 8.02 -10.03
CA ASP A 210 -17.75 7.43 -9.80
C ASP A 210 -17.69 6.40 -8.67
N LEU A 211 -16.69 5.51 -8.69
CA LEU A 211 -16.47 4.54 -7.61
C LEU A 211 -16.28 5.23 -6.25
N VAL A 212 -15.50 6.31 -6.20
CA VAL A 212 -15.26 7.04 -4.94
C VAL A 212 -16.57 7.57 -4.37
N ARG A 213 -17.47 8.13 -5.20
CA ARG A 213 -18.79 8.59 -4.76
C ARG A 213 -19.67 7.43 -4.25
N GLU A 214 -19.70 6.31 -4.96
CA GLU A 214 -20.46 5.13 -4.52
C GLU A 214 -19.96 4.61 -3.16
N ILE A 215 -18.65 4.49 -2.98
CA ILE A 215 -18.07 4.03 -1.70
C ILE A 215 -18.30 5.04 -0.58
N SER A 216 -18.10 6.34 -0.82
CA SER A 216 -18.35 7.38 0.19
C SER A 216 -19.82 7.47 0.59
N GLY A 217 -20.73 7.13 -0.32
CA GLY A 217 -22.16 7.04 -0.10
C GLY A 217 -22.62 5.88 0.78
N VAL A 218 -21.81 4.85 0.96
CA VAL A 218 -22.18 3.68 1.77
C VAL A 218 -22.38 4.11 3.23
N LYS A 219 -23.50 3.68 3.80
CA LYS A 219 -23.86 4.02 5.18
C LYS A 219 -22.86 3.41 6.17
N GLY A 220 -22.24 4.25 6.98
CA GLY A 220 -21.29 3.84 8.03
C GLY A 220 -19.83 4.07 7.66
N VAL A 221 -19.51 4.42 6.40
CA VAL A 221 -18.19 4.92 6.02
C VAL A 221 -17.93 6.24 6.74
N GLY A 222 -16.80 6.30 7.45
CA GLY A 222 -16.27 7.52 8.06
C GLY A 222 -15.31 8.23 7.09
N TRP A 223 -14.25 7.54 6.66
CA TRP A 223 -13.27 8.04 5.70
C TRP A 223 -13.10 7.12 4.49
N VAL A 224 -12.81 7.74 3.34
CA VAL A 224 -12.33 7.10 2.11
C VAL A 224 -10.99 7.74 1.75
N ARG A 225 -9.93 6.94 1.66
CA ARG A 225 -8.59 7.40 1.30
C ARG A 225 -8.16 6.80 -0.04
N LEU A 226 -7.47 7.62 -0.85
CA LEU A 226 -6.96 7.21 -2.15
C LEU A 226 -5.45 7.10 -2.12
N MET A 227 -4.92 5.93 -2.51
CA MET A 227 -3.48 5.69 -2.58
C MET A 227 -3.05 5.29 -3.99
N TYR A 228 -1.79 5.58 -4.34
CA TYR A 228 -1.18 5.23 -5.63
C TYR A 228 -1.84 5.94 -6.82
N VAL A 229 -2.06 7.25 -6.69
CA VAL A 229 -2.56 8.13 -7.75
C VAL A 229 -1.43 8.44 -8.74
N HIS A 230 -1.62 8.15 -10.04
CA HIS A 230 -0.61 8.46 -11.04
C HIS A 230 -0.76 9.90 -11.56
N PRO A 231 0.31 10.73 -11.55
CA PRO A 231 0.21 12.15 -11.92
C PRO A 231 -0.31 12.39 -13.33
N ALA A 232 0.05 11.53 -14.32
CA ALA A 232 -0.42 11.67 -15.69
C ALA A 232 -1.92 11.38 -15.88
N HIS A 233 -2.55 10.69 -14.93
CA HIS A 233 -3.93 10.22 -15.04
C HIS A 233 -4.88 10.87 -14.02
N LEU A 234 -4.38 11.79 -13.17
CA LEU A 234 -5.21 12.49 -12.17
C LEU A 234 -6.12 13.53 -12.84
N THR A 235 -7.35 13.11 -13.15
CA THR A 235 -8.34 13.92 -13.86
C THR A 235 -8.91 15.06 -13.00
N LYS A 236 -9.51 16.06 -13.66
CA LYS A 236 -10.19 17.16 -12.97
C LYS A 236 -11.39 16.65 -12.15
N GLU A 237 -12.12 15.67 -12.67
CA GLU A 237 -13.26 15.03 -12.01
C GLU A 237 -12.86 14.38 -10.69
N LEU A 238 -11.74 13.63 -10.69
CA LEU A 238 -11.25 13.00 -9.46
C LEU A 238 -10.78 14.06 -8.43
N ARG A 239 -10.08 15.11 -8.89
CA ARG A 239 -9.68 16.23 -8.00
C ARG A 239 -10.88 16.95 -7.39
N ASN A 240 -11.96 17.08 -8.14
CA ASN A 240 -13.20 17.67 -7.62
C ASN A 240 -13.82 16.77 -6.54
N VAL A 241 -13.91 15.46 -6.78
CA VAL A 241 -14.46 14.51 -5.79
C VAL A 241 -13.65 14.51 -4.50
N ILE A 242 -12.31 14.53 -4.57
CA ILE A 242 -11.45 14.58 -3.37
C ILE A 242 -11.76 15.84 -2.53
N LYS A 243 -12.04 16.97 -3.18
CA LYS A 243 -12.35 18.23 -2.50
C LYS A 243 -13.78 18.33 -1.98
N GLU A 244 -14.75 17.81 -2.76
CA GLU A 244 -16.18 18.07 -2.54
C GLU A 244 -16.84 17.06 -1.59
N GLU A 245 -16.30 15.83 -1.51
CA GLU A 245 -16.88 14.76 -0.72
C GLU A 245 -16.30 14.77 0.71
N GLU A 246 -17.07 15.17 1.70
CA GLU A 246 -16.64 15.31 3.10
C GLU A 246 -15.98 14.06 3.70
N LYS A 247 -16.37 12.86 3.24
CA LYS A 247 -15.81 11.59 3.72
C LYS A 247 -14.55 11.18 2.98
N VAL A 248 -14.22 11.82 1.88
CA VAL A 248 -12.97 11.56 1.16
C VAL A 248 -11.85 12.36 1.83
N CYS A 249 -10.84 11.65 2.30
CA CYS A 249 -9.69 12.30 2.89
C CYS A 249 -9.05 13.26 1.87
N ASN A 250 -8.86 14.51 2.27
CA ASN A 250 -8.15 15.49 1.46
C ASN A 250 -6.64 15.19 1.48
N TYR A 251 -6.31 14.01 1.01
CA TYR A 251 -5.00 13.38 1.00
C TYR A 251 -4.77 12.73 -0.36
N ILE A 252 -3.64 13.04 -0.98
CA ILE A 252 -3.29 12.54 -2.32
C ILE A 252 -1.90 11.89 -2.24
N ASP A 253 -1.86 10.56 -2.27
CA ASP A 253 -0.63 9.80 -2.46
C ASP A 253 -0.33 9.68 -3.95
N MET A 254 0.63 10.50 -4.41
CA MET A 254 0.97 10.67 -5.82
C MET A 254 2.47 10.43 -6.04
N PRO A 255 2.91 9.18 -6.25
CA PRO A 255 4.30 8.86 -6.53
C PRO A 255 4.78 9.49 -7.85
N ILE A 256 5.53 10.60 -7.78
CA ILE A 256 6.06 11.26 -8.98
C ILE A 256 7.36 10.62 -9.48
N GLN A 257 8.10 9.94 -8.63
CA GLN A 257 9.37 9.23 -8.81
C GLN A 257 10.57 10.17 -9.00
N HIS A 258 10.47 11.19 -9.86
CA HIS A 258 11.50 12.18 -10.13
C HIS A 258 10.89 13.49 -10.66
N ILE A 259 11.72 14.56 -10.90
CA ILE A 259 11.26 15.82 -11.46
C ILE A 259 12.02 16.24 -12.73
N ALA A 260 13.25 15.73 -12.95
CA ALA A 260 14.03 16.03 -14.13
C ALA A 260 13.40 15.37 -15.38
N ASP A 261 13.15 16.16 -16.43
CA ASP A 261 12.42 15.72 -17.65
C ASP A 261 13.10 14.53 -18.33
N ARG A 262 14.44 14.52 -18.40
CA ARG A 262 15.19 13.43 -19.01
C ARG A 262 14.98 12.12 -18.24
N ILE A 263 15.00 12.16 -16.92
CA ILE A 263 14.77 10.99 -16.05
C ILE A 263 13.33 10.54 -16.16
N LEU A 264 12.35 11.44 -16.04
CA LEU A 264 10.92 11.12 -16.20
C LEU A 264 10.62 10.46 -17.54
N LYS A 265 11.21 10.97 -18.63
CA LYS A 265 11.10 10.38 -19.96
C LYS A 265 11.72 8.98 -20.03
N SER A 266 12.91 8.79 -19.45
CA SER A 266 13.58 7.50 -19.36
C SER A 266 12.80 6.50 -18.51
N MET A 267 12.19 6.97 -17.42
CA MET A 267 11.27 6.20 -16.57
C MET A 267 9.92 5.89 -17.24
N LYS A 268 9.61 6.48 -18.42
CA LYS A 268 8.32 6.38 -19.13
C LYS A 268 7.13 6.80 -18.25
N ARG A 269 7.26 7.92 -17.51
CA ARG A 269 6.23 8.36 -16.54
C ARG A 269 5.03 9.08 -17.18
N GLY A 270 5.06 9.39 -18.49
CA GLY A 270 3.94 10.03 -19.18
C GLY A 270 3.67 11.50 -18.81
N SER A 271 4.46 12.07 -17.89
CA SER A 271 4.41 13.48 -17.48
C SER A 271 5.81 14.06 -17.44
N ASP A 272 5.95 15.34 -17.78
CA ASP A 272 7.17 16.12 -17.57
C ASP A 272 7.13 16.88 -16.22
N GLY A 273 8.28 17.42 -15.82
CA GLY A 273 8.41 18.15 -14.56
C GLY A 273 7.50 19.38 -14.48
N ASN A 274 7.32 20.12 -15.58
CA ASN A 274 6.43 21.27 -15.61
C ASN A 274 4.97 20.89 -15.42
N THR A 275 4.53 19.76 -15.97
CA THR A 275 3.18 19.22 -15.80
C THR A 275 2.95 18.83 -14.34
N ILE A 276 3.93 18.17 -13.70
CA ILE A 276 3.87 17.81 -12.28
C ILE A 276 3.80 19.06 -11.40
N LYS A 277 4.65 20.08 -11.64
CA LYS A 277 4.64 21.35 -10.90
C LYS A 277 3.27 22.04 -10.97
N ARG A 278 2.73 22.21 -12.19
CA ARG A 278 1.39 22.82 -12.40
C ARG A 278 0.28 22.03 -11.71
N LEU A 279 0.38 20.69 -11.71
CA LEU A 279 -0.61 19.84 -11.05
C LEU A 279 -0.60 20.06 -9.53
N ILE A 280 0.57 20.13 -8.92
CA ILE A 280 0.74 20.40 -7.49
C ILE A 280 0.25 21.81 -7.13
N GLU A 281 0.60 22.80 -7.94
CA GLU A 281 0.11 24.17 -7.78
C GLU A 281 -1.44 24.24 -7.88
N ASP A 282 -2.05 23.54 -8.85
CA ASP A 282 -3.50 23.50 -8.98
C ASP A 282 -4.15 22.80 -7.76
N LEU A 283 -3.57 21.74 -7.25
CA LEU A 283 -4.08 21.07 -6.05
C LEU A 283 -4.05 21.98 -4.83
N ARG A 284 -2.95 22.69 -4.57
CA ARG A 284 -2.80 23.62 -3.43
C ARG A 284 -3.66 24.88 -3.57
N ASN A 285 -3.78 25.43 -4.78
CA ASN A 285 -4.63 26.59 -5.03
C ASN A 285 -6.13 26.27 -4.88
N ARG A 286 -6.52 25.00 -4.98
CA ARG A 286 -7.90 24.56 -4.77
C ARG A 286 -8.20 24.36 -3.30
N ASP A 287 -7.22 23.93 -2.53
CA ASP A 287 -7.39 23.61 -1.13
C ASP A 287 -6.06 23.71 -0.38
N ASP A 288 -5.94 24.66 0.52
CA ASP A 288 -4.75 24.90 1.33
C ASP A 288 -4.49 23.76 2.34
N GLU A 289 -5.51 22.92 2.62
CA GLU A 289 -5.42 21.84 3.58
C GLU A 289 -5.05 20.49 2.94
N VAL A 290 -4.93 20.42 1.60
CA VAL A 290 -4.59 19.16 0.92
C VAL A 290 -3.25 18.61 1.42
N ALA A 291 -3.26 17.38 1.90
CA ALA A 291 -2.05 16.65 2.25
C ALA A 291 -1.50 15.94 1.01
N LEU A 292 -0.30 16.30 0.60
CA LEU A 292 0.38 15.71 -0.54
C LEU A 292 1.45 14.72 -0.06
N ARG A 293 1.28 13.45 -0.41
CA ARG A 293 2.28 12.41 -0.26
C ARG A 293 2.89 12.05 -1.60
N THR A 294 4.20 11.80 -1.61
CA THR A 294 4.90 11.33 -2.81
C THR A 294 5.91 10.23 -2.49
N SER A 295 6.34 9.54 -3.53
CA SER A 295 7.48 8.63 -3.50
C SER A 295 8.45 9.00 -4.60
N LEU A 296 9.75 8.95 -4.29
CA LEU A 296 10.85 9.29 -5.18
C LEU A 296 11.79 8.11 -5.35
N ILE A 297 12.44 8.04 -6.50
CA ILE A 297 13.53 7.10 -6.79
C ILE A 297 14.78 7.93 -7.09
N VAL A 298 15.86 7.68 -6.35
CA VAL A 298 17.17 8.26 -6.56
C VAL A 298 18.16 7.23 -7.08
N GLY A 299 19.17 7.69 -7.84
CA GLY A 299 20.15 6.80 -8.43
C GLY A 299 19.63 5.96 -9.57
N TYR A 300 18.62 6.44 -10.29
CA TYR A 300 18.18 5.82 -11.55
C TYR A 300 19.32 5.82 -12.58
N PRO A 301 19.46 4.79 -13.47
CA PRO A 301 20.54 4.70 -14.44
C PRO A 301 20.77 6.01 -15.22
N GLY A 302 22.00 6.52 -15.14
CA GLY A 302 22.43 7.77 -15.77
C GLY A 302 21.98 9.05 -15.05
N GLU A 303 21.37 9.00 -13.85
CA GLU A 303 21.03 10.20 -13.09
C GLU A 303 22.28 10.99 -12.71
N THR A 304 22.36 12.25 -13.16
CA THR A 304 23.49 13.14 -12.85
C THR A 304 23.31 13.88 -11.53
N ASP A 305 24.39 14.51 -11.03
CA ASP A 305 24.33 15.33 -9.81
C ASP A 305 23.43 16.56 -10.00
N GLU A 306 23.42 17.15 -11.21
CA GLU A 306 22.55 18.29 -11.54
C GLU A 306 21.07 17.88 -11.54
N GLU A 307 20.74 16.69 -11.99
CA GLU A 307 19.35 16.18 -12.00
C GLU A 307 18.90 15.81 -10.60
N PHE A 308 19.80 15.24 -9.79
CA PHE A 308 19.54 15.04 -8.37
C PHE A 308 19.33 16.39 -7.65
N GLN A 309 20.17 17.40 -7.92
CA GLN A 309 19.99 18.72 -7.33
C GLN A 309 18.63 19.34 -7.71
N GLN A 310 18.20 19.20 -8.97
CA GLN A 310 16.86 19.63 -9.39
C GLN A 310 15.75 18.94 -8.57
N LEU A 311 15.92 17.64 -8.26
CA LEU A 311 14.97 16.90 -7.43
C LEU A 311 14.97 17.41 -5.98
N TYR A 312 16.16 17.63 -5.41
CA TYR A 312 16.34 18.15 -4.06
C TYR A 312 15.72 19.55 -3.90
N ASP A 313 16.02 20.46 -4.82
CA ASP A 313 15.46 21.82 -4.84
C ASP A 313 13.93 21.78 -4.97
N PHE A 314 13.42 20.91 -5.84
CA PHE A 314 11.99 20.76 -6.01
C PHE A 314 11.29 20.24 -4.73
N VAL A 315 11.89 19.30 -3.99
CA VAL A 315 11.37 18.85 -2.70
C VAL A 315 11.37 19.99 -1.69
N SER A 316 12.45 20.77 -1.63
CA SER A 316 12.59 21.94 -0.76
C SER A 316 11.54 23.01 -1.04
N GLU A 317 11.26 23.30 -2.31
CA GLU A 317 10.28 24.31 -2.73
C GLU A 317 8.83 23.82 -2.56
N THR A 318 8.59 22.53 -2.82
CA THR A 318 7.25 21.95 -2.81
C THR A 318 6.77 21.66 -1.38
N GLU A 319 7.68 21.30 -0.47
CA GLU A 319 7.34 20.95 0.91
C GLU A 319 6.21 19.91 1.00
N PHE A 320 6.44 18.70 0.49
CA PHE A 320 5.47 17.62 0.60
C PHE A 320 5.12 17.34 2.06
N ASP A 321 3.84 17.00 2.34
CA ASP A 321 3.40 16.67 3.69
C ASP A 321 3.99 15.35 4.15
N ARG A 322 4.04 14.38 3.24
CA ARG A 322 4.64 13.05 3.43
C ARG A 322 5.47 12.68 2.22
N LEU A 323 6.62 12.05 2.44
CA LEU A 323 7.51 11.67 1.36
C LEU A 323 8.30 10.42 1.73
N GLY A 324 8.39 9.48 0.79
CA GLY A 324 9.28 8.33 0.87
C GLY A 324 10.32 8.38 -0.26
N VAL A 325 11.57 8.03 0.04
CA VAL A 325 12.64 7.93 -0.98
C VAL A 325 13.13 6.50 -1.05
N PHE A 326 13.32 6.01 -2.25
CA PHE A 326 13.87 4.70 -2.53
C PHE A 326 15.11 4.83 -3.41
N THR A 327 16.13 4.03 -3.16
CA THR A 327 17.21 3.85 -4.12
C THR A 327 16.71 3.04 -5.30
N TYR A 328 17.17 3.34 -6.51
CA TYR A 328 16.86 2.51 -7.68
C TYR A 328 17.35 1.07 -7.43
N SER A 329 16.44 0.12 -7.58
CA SER A 329 16.69 -1.31 -7.58
C SER A 329 16.78 -1.81 -9.02
N HIS A 330 17.88 -2.45 -9.36
CA HIS A 330 18.12 -2.98 -10.71
C HIS A 330 17.33 -4.28 -10.89
N GLU A 331 16.18 -4.18 -11.58
CA GLU A 331 15.24 -5.29 -11.72
C GLU A 331 15.35 -5.95 -13.08
N GLU A 332 15.68 -7.23 -13.10
CA GLU A 332 15.74 -8.04 -14.33
C GLU A 332 14.42 -8.00 -15.12
N ASN A 333 14.53 -8.10 -16.43
CA ASN A 333 13.38 -8.09 -17.35
C ASN A 333 12.54 -6.81 -17.34
N THR A 334 13.03 -5.71 -16.74
CA THR A 334 12.46 -4.37 -16.92
C THR A 334 13.24 -3.60 -17.98
N THR A 335 12.63 -2.56 -18.57
CA THR A 335 13.34 -1.72 -19.56
C THR A 335 14.58 -1.08 -18.96
N ALA A 336 14.52 -0.61 -17.71
CA ALA A 336 15.67 -0.04 -17.01
C ALA A 336 16.70 -1.11 -16.57
N GLY A 337 16.29 -2.36 -16.39
CA GLY A 337 17.18 -3.48 -16.11
C GLY A 337 18.12 -3.84 -17.27
N PHE A 338 17.84 -3.37 -18.50
CA PHE A 338 18.76 -3.50 -19.63
C PHE A 338 19.74 -2.30 -19.76
N MET A 339 19.56 -1.26 -18.93
CA MET A 339 20.48 -0.13 -18.88
C MET A 339 21.65 -0.48 -17.94
N GLN A 340 22.79 0.19 -18.15
CA GLN A 340 23.90 0.08 -17.21
C GLN A 340 23.50 0.80 -15.90
N ASP A 341 23.57 0.12 -14.78
CA ASP A 341 23.42 0.74 -13.45
C ASP A 341 24.75 1.42 -13.06
N ASP A 342 24.90 2.65 -13.52
CA ASP A 342 26.15 3.42 -13.46
C ASP A 342 26.25 4.36 -12.25
N VAL A 343 25.17 4.47 -11.44
CA VAL A 343 25.20 5.26 -10.20
C VAL A 343 25.63 4.35 -9.04
N PRO A 344 26.80 4.61 -8.41
CA PRO A 344 27.29 3.77 -7.32
C PRO A 344 26.30 3.67 -6.13
N LYS A 345 26.23 2.50 -5.48
CA LYS A 345 25.34 2.27 -4.33
C LYS A 345 25.53 3.32 -3.21
N ALA A 346 26.78 3.72 -2.93
CA ALA A 346 27.06 4.75 -1.93
C ALA A 346 26.42 6.11 -2.29
N VAL A 347 26.46 6.50 -3.58
CA VAL A 347 25.85 7.74 -4.07
C VAL A 347 24.33 7.67 -3.98
N LYS A 348 23.73 6.51 -4.30
CA LYS A 348 22.27 6.29 -4.15
C LYS A 348 21.83 6.50 -2.70
N ILE A 349 22.58 5.92 -1.75
CA ILE A 349 22.31 6.06 -0.30
C ILE A 349 22.48 7.51 0.14
N GLU A 350 23.57 8.18 -0.25
CA GLU A 350 23.82 9.59 0.08
C GLU A 350 22.67 10.49 -0.42
N ARG A 351 22.20 10.28 -1.66
CA ARG A 351 21.07 11.02 -2.23
C ARG A 351 19.76 10.75 -1.48
N MET A 352 19.49 9.50 -1.12
CA MET A 352 18.33 9.11 -0.33
C MET A 352 18.36 9.80 1.04
N ASP A 353 19.48 9.69 1.77
CA ASP A 353 19.64 10.27 3.10
C ASP A 353 19.50 11.81 3.06
N GLY A 354 20.08 12.46 2.04
CA GLY A 354 19.96 13.90 1.85
C GLY A 354 18.51 14.38 1.72
N ILE A 355 17.70 13.72 0.88
CA ILE A 355 16.27 14.06 0.74
C ILE A 355 15.49 13.71 2.02
N MET A 356 15.79 12.59 2.67
CA MET A 356 15.10 12.19 3.90
C MET A 356 15.37 13.16 5.06
N LEU A 357 16.59 13.67 5.19
CA LEU A 357 16.92 14.71 6.18
C LEU A 357 16.14 16.00 5.88
N LEU A 358 16.12 16.45 4.63
CA LEU A 358 15.32 17.61 4.22
C LEU A 358 13.82 17.38 4.55
N GLN A 359 13.28 16.21 4.26
CA GLN A 359 11.87 15.89 4.56
C GLN A 359 11.58 15.87 6.06
N GLN A 360 12.52 15.45 6.90
CA GLN A 360 12.37 15.53 8.36
C GLN A 360 12.20 16.99 8.83
N GLU A 361 13.00 17.92 8.30
CA GLU A 361 12.87 19.35 8.60
C GLU A 361 11.53 19.91 8.12
N ILE A 362 11.08 19.52 6.92
CA ILE A 362 9.77 19.90 6.38
C ILE A 362 8.65 19.36 7.25
N SER A 363 8.69 18.07 7.60
CA SER A 363 7.68 17.41 8.44
C SER A 363 7.57 18.10 9.82
N GLN A 364 8.71 18.38 10.46
CA GLN A 364 8.74 19.10 11.75
C GLN A 364 8.13 20.50 11.63
N ARG A 365 8.43 21.24 10.56
CA ARG A 365 7.88 22.58 10.31
C ARG A 365 6.36 22.53 10.11
N LYS A 366 5.87 21.59 9.28
CA LYS A 366 4.44 21.40 9.04
C LYS A 366 3.69 20.93 10.29
N ASN A 367 4.28 20.03 11.07
CA ASN A 367 3.67 19.60 12.33
C ASN A 367 3.56 20.77 13.33
N ARG A 368 4.56 21.65 13.39
CA ARG A 368 4.49 22.87 14.23
C ARG A 368 3.32 23.80 13.85
N MET A 369 2.92 23.83 12.57
CA MET A 369 1.76 24.62 12.14
C MET A 369 0.44 24.03 12.67
N MET A 370 0.41 22.77 13.12
CA MET A 370 -0.76 22.16 13.75
C MET A 370 -0.95 22.56 15.21
N LEU A 371 0.06 23.18 15.88
CA LEU A 371 -0.02 23.57 17.29
C LEU A 371 -1.21 24.47 17.55
N ASN A 372 -1.95 24.17 18.63
CA ASN A 372 -3.17 24.79 19.08
C ASN A 372 -4.37 24.66 18.12
N GLY A 373 -4.20 23.99 16.97
CA GLY A 373 -5.31 23.62 16.08
C GLY A 373 -6.06 22.42 16.61
N THR A 374 -7.35 22.32 16.28
CA THR A 374 -8.21 21.17 16.58
C THR A 374 -8.43 20.37 15.31
N PHE A 375 -8.18 19.04 15.39
CA PHE A 375 -8.30 18.13 14.28
C PHE A 375 -9.18 16.95 14.62
N ASN A 376 -9.98 16.50 13.66
CA ASN A 376 -10.73 15.25 13.77
C ASN A 376 -9.77 14.06 13.62
N VAL A 377 -9.75 13.16 14.59
CA VAL A 377 -8.80 12.04 14.70
C VAL A 377 -9.57 10.74 14.78
N LEU A 378 -9.25 9.79 13.91
CA LEU A 378 -9.68 8.40 14.04
C LEU A 378 -8.72 7.68 15.00
N ILE A 379 -9.22 7.15 16.09
CA ILE A 379 -8.43 6.39 17.05
C ILE A 379 -8.27 4.96 16.54
N ASP A 380 -7.03 4.54 16.32
CA ASP A 380 -6.68 3.21 15.82
C ASP A 380 -6.47 2.20 16.97
N GLU A 381 -5.79 2.62 18.04
CA GLU A 381 -5.49 1.72 19.17
C GLU A 381 -5.41 2.44 20.52
N TYR A 382 -5.57 1.67 21.61
CA TYR A 382 -5.23 2.10 22.95
C TYR A 382 -4.09 1.25 23.53
N LYS A 383 -2.98 1.87 23.88
CA LYS A 383 -1.81 1.21 24.46
C LYS A 383 -1.92 1.13 25.97
N ASN A 384 -2.40 0.00 26.49
CA ASN A 384 -2.61 -0.21 27.93
C ASN A 384 -1.34 0.04 28.78
N LYS A 385 -0.14 -0.28 28.27
CA LYS A 385 1.12 -0.12 29.02
C LYS A 385 1.51 1.34 29.23
N SER A 386 1.28 2.19 28.26
CA SER A 386 1.60 3.63 28.32
C SER A 386 0.42 4.52 28.70
N GLY A 387 -0.81 3.99 28.66
CA GLY A 387 -2.02 4.73 29.01
C GLY A 387 -2.46 5.75 27.95
N VAL A 388 -1.99 5.62 26.70
CA VAL A 388 -2.26 6.57 25.62
C VAL A 388 -3.10 5.93 24.51
N SER A 389 -3.92 6.74 23.86
CA SER A 389 -4.59 6.39 22.62
C SER A 389 -3.78 6.90 21.42
N ILE A 390 -3.73 6.10 20.37
CA ILE A 390 -3.05 6.45 19.11
C ILE A 390 -4.09 6.51 18.02
N GLY A 391 -4.03 7.54 17.19
CA GLY A 391 -4.90 7.71 16.05
C GLY A 391 -4.22 8.49 14.93
N ARG A 392 -5.01 8.89 13.93
CA ARG A 392 -4.54 9.63 12.76
C ARG A 392 -5.53 10.71 12.37
N THR A 393 -5.00 11.76 11.74
CA THR A 393 -5.82 12.74 11.03
C THR A 393 -6.08 12.26 9.60
N PHE A 394 -6.94 13.00 8.87
CA PHE A 394 -7.12 12.73 7.43
C PHE A 394 -5.81 12.90 6.61
N LYS A 395 -4.81 13.61 7.16
CA LYS A 395 -3.52 13.87 6.52
C LYS A 395 -2.55 12.68 6.55
N ASP A 396 -2.93 11.58 7.23
CA ASP A 396 -2.02 10.50 7.57
C ASP A 396 -2.61 9.13 7.21
N ALA A 397 -1.95 8.40 6.33
CA ALA A 397 -2.27 7.02 6.04
C ALA A 397 -1.72 6.10 7.16
N PRO A 398 -2.40 4.99 7.48
CA PRO A 398 -1.94 4.08 8.53
C PRO A 398 -0.57 3.47 8.20
N GLU A 399 0.23 3.24 9.23
CA GLU A 399 1.50 2.51 9.22
C GLU A 399 2.67 3.24 8.52
N ILE A 400 2.42 4.24 7.67
CA ILE A 400 3.45 4.88 6.83
C ILE A 400 3.62 6.38 7.05
N ASP A 401 2.65 7.03 7.70
CA ASP A 401 2.67 8.48 7.95
C ASP A 401 2.69 8.78 9.45
N ASN A 402 2.37 10.01 9.85
CA ASN A 402 2.41 10.44 11.24
C ASN A 402 1.25 9.88 12.05
N ILE A 403 1.43 9.89 13.36
CA ILE A 403 0.43 9.51 14.35
C ILE A 403 0.05 10.68 15.25
N VAL A 404 -1.17 10.62 15.79
CA VAL A 404 -1.65 11.48 16.86
C VAL A 404 -1.67 10.69 18.16
N VAL A 405 -0.99 11.17 19.18
CA VAL A 405 -0.97 10.57 20.51
C VAL A 405 -1.84 11.41 21.46
N VAL A 406 -2.79 10.76 22.12
CA VAL A 406 -3.69 11.39 23.09
C VAL A 406 -3.48 10.73 24.44
N ASP A 407 -3.14 11.53 25.48
CA ASP A 407 -2.82 11.04 26.83
C ASP A 407 -4.08 10.68 27.63
N GLU A 408 -5.10 10.15 26.95
CA GLU A 408 -6.37 9.72 27.51
C GLU A 408 -6.78 8.37 26.92
N LYS A 409 -7.59 7.62 27.69
CA LYS A 409 -8.19 6.37 27.21
C LYS A 409 -9.40 6.67 26.36
N ILE A 410 -9.30 6.37 25.06
CA ILE A 410 -10.38 6.50 24.09
C ILE A 410 -10.58 5.13 23.43
N ASP A 411 -11.84 4.71 23.27
CA ASP A 411 -12.14 3.45 22.59
C ASP A 411 -11.72 3.54 21.12
N PRO A 412 -10.94 2.57 20.61
CA PRO A 412 -10.54 2.54 19.21
C PRO A 412 -11.76 2.51 18.25
N GLY A 413 -11.61 3.06 17.06
CA GLY A 413 -12.67 3.20 16.07
C GLY A 413 -13.58 4.42 16.26
N ARG A 414 -13.30 5.26 17.24
CA ARG A 414 -14.01 6.54 17.42
C ARG A 414 -13.29 7.66 16.68
N PHE A 415 -14.08 8.54 16.11
CA PHE A 415 -13.65 9.86 15.69
C PHE A 415 -13.80 10.83 16.86
N VAL A 416 -12.75 11.56 17.18
CA VAL A 416 -12.73 12.56 18.26
C VAL A 416 -12.01 13.82 17.80
N ASP A 417 -12.42 14.96 18.33
CA ASP A 417 -11.71 16.20 18.09
C ASP A 417 -10.59 16.36 19.09
N VAL A 418 -9.37 16.57 18.61
CA VAL A 418 -8.14 16.66 19.41
C VAL A 418 -7.47 18.00 19.16
N GLN A 419 -7.23 18.76 20.24
CA GLN A 419 -6.41 19.95 20.19
C GLN A 419 -4.94 19.58 20.34
N ILE A 420 -4.12 19.93 19.34
CA ILE A 420 -2.68 19.63 19.34
C ILE A 420 -1.93 20.52 20.31
N THR A 421 -1.20 19.92 21.25
CA THR A 421 -0.46 20.61 22.31
C THR A 421 1.05 20.53 22.17
N SER A 422 1.55 19.50 21.45
CA SER A 422 2.98 19.37 21.14
C SER A 422 3.21 18.59 19.85
N THR A 423 4.39 18.76 19.25
CA THR A 423 4.72 18.16 17.94
C THR A 423 6.15 17.67 17.89
N ASP A 424 6.37 16.55 17.21
CA ASP A 424 7.68 16.03 16.82
C ASP A 424 7.69 15.79 15.30
N VAL A 425 8.74 15.15 14.78
CA VAL A 425 8.93 14.90 13.34
C VAL A 425 7.83 13.98 12.78
N TYR A 426 7.50 12.91 13.48
CA TYR A 426 6.58 11.86 13.03
C TYR A 426 5.38 11.64 13.95
N GLU A 427 5.26 12.42 15.00
CA GLU A 427 4.09 12.37 15.88
C GLU A 427 3.64 13.77 16.29
N VAL A 428 2.36 13.91 16.58
CA VAL A 428 1.80 15.06 17.26
C VAL A 428 1.03 14.58 18.49
N ARG A 429 1.00 15.38 19.56
CA ARG A 429 0.28 15.07 20.80
C ARG A 429 -0.80 16.08 21.03
N GLY A 430 -1.88 15.63 21.62
CA GLY A 430 -3.01 16.50 21.92
C GLY A 430 -3.89 15.96 23.05
N VAL A 431 -4.89 16.76 23.35
CA VAL A 431 -5.94 16.47 24.34
C VAL A 431 -7.30 16.56 23.67
N LEU A 432 -8.32 15.91 24.25
CA LEU A 432 -9.69 16.06 23.74
C LEU A 432 -10.11 17.54 23.80
N ALA A 433 -10.70 18.04 22.68
CA ALA A 433 -11.14 19.42 22.54
C ALA A 433 -12.48 19.67 23.23
#